data_524a39ca28f67d15be288fdc0edf0e05
#
_entry.id   524a39ca28f67d15be288fdc0edf0e05
#
_cell.length_a   1.000
_cell.length_b   1.000
_cell.length_c   1.000
_cell.angle_alpha   90.00
_cell.angle_beta   90.00
_cell.angle_gamma   90.00
#
_symmetry.space_group_name_H-M   'P 1'
#
loop_
_entity.id
_entity.type
_entity.pdbx_description
1 polymer ?
#
loop_
_entity_poly.entity_id
_entity_poly.type
_entity_poly.pdbx_seq_one_letter_code
_entity_poly.pdbx_strand_id
1 'polypeptide(L)'
;EEKQSTKDMKISLSKKYEEYVMEKGYIGINGCSLTVGKVNKKDFYIHLIPETLKVTNLEGLVKGSEINIEIDQSTIAIVDTVKKTLARKKSR
;
A
#
# COMPACT_ATOMS: atom_id res chain seq x y z
N GLU A 1 16.71 29.18 -1.35
CA GLU A 1 16.03 28.21 -2.23
C GLU A 1 15.24 27.20 -1.42
N GLU A 2 13.97 27.10 -1.71
CA GLU A 2 13.12 26.16 -1.02
C GLU A 2 13.29 24.75 -1.53
N LYS A 3 13.49 23.83 -0.62
CA LYS A 3 13.43 22.43 -0.97
C LYS A 3 11.98 22.01 -1.06
N GLN A 4 11.65 21.29 -2.09
CA GLN A 4 10.35 20.68 -2.15
C GLN A 4 10.29 19.59 -1.09
N SER A 5 9.24 19.61 -0.31
CA SER A 5 9.09 18.60 0.72
C SER A 5 8.39 17.37 0.20
N THR A 6 8.76 16.24 0.72
CA THR A 6 8.03 15.01 0.51
C THR A 6 7.30 14.67 1.79
N LYS A 7 6.29 13.86 1.70
CA LYS A 7 5.56 13.40 2.87
C LYS A 7 5.62 11.88 2.91
N ASP A 8 6.15 11.37 4.00
CA ASP A 8 6.16 9.93 4.21
C ASP A 8 4.98 9.57 5.09
N MET A 9 4.25 8.57 4.66
CA MET A 9 3.11 8.08 5.43
C MET A 9 3.38 6.67 5.90
N LYS A 10 3.19 6.45 7.19
CA LYS A 10 3.24 5.12 7.76
C LYS A 10 1.79 4.68 7.97
N ILE A 11 1.41 3.61 7.33
CA ILE A 11 0.03 3.16 7.33
C ILE A 11 -0.07 1.82 8.04
N SER A 12 -0.96 1.74 9.02
CA SER A 12 -1.20 0.48 9.72
C SER A 12 -1.75 -0.56 8.77
N LEU A 13 -1.20 -1.75 8.86
CA LEU A 13 -1.56 -2.84 7.96
C LEU A 13 -2.49 -3.79 8.68
N SER A 14 -3.72 -3.85 8.20
CA SER A 14 -4.70 -4.79 8.71
C SER A 14 -4.30 -6.21 8.32
N LYS A 15 -4.51 -7.15 9.22
CA LYS A 15 -4.22 -8.55 8.95
C LYS A 15 -4.91 -9.04 7.68
N LYS A 16 -6.06 -8.49 7.39
CA LYS A 16 -6.84 -8.83 6.20
C LYS A 16 -6.08 -8.56 4.91
N TYR A 17 -5.26 -7.51 4.88
CA TYR A 17 -4.54 -7.10 3.68
C TYR A 17 -3.06 -7.46 3.69
N GLU A 18 -2.59 -8.08 4.75
CA GLU A 18 -1.17 -8.33 4.97
C GLU A 18 -0.50 -9.05 3.79
N GLU A 19 -1.21 -9.99 3.19
CA GLU A 19 -0.66 -10.77 2.09
C GLU A 19 -0.64 -10.06 0.75
N TYR A 20 -1.37 -8.95 0.64
CA TYR A 20 -1.54 -8.26 -0.63
C TYR A 20 -0.72 -6.98 -0.75
N VAL A 21 -0.05 -6.57 0.32
CA VAL A 21 0.77 -5.36 0.31
C VAL A 21 2.23 -5.76 0.19
N MET A 22 2.86 -5.34 -0.91
CA MET A 22 4.23 -5.76 -1.22
C MET A 22 5.08 -4.55 -1.57
N GLU A 23 6.34 -4.56 -1.13
CA GLU A 23 7.29 -3.52 -1.51
C GLU A 23 7.35 -3.37 -3.01
N LYS A 24 7.36 -2.12 -3.47
CA LYS A 24 7.41 -1.75 -4.88
C LYS A 24 6.14 -2.11 -5.65
N GLY A 25 5.15 -2.70 -4.98
CA GLY A 25 3.86 -2.92 -5.59
C GLY A 25 3.00 -1.66 -5.53
N TYR A 26 1.76 -1.78 -5.99
CA TYR A 26 0.84 -0.65 -6.01
C TYR A 26 -0.30 -0.87 -5.03
N ILE A 27 -0.81 0.24 -4.51
CA ILE A 27 -1.94 0.20 -3.60
C ILE A 27 -2.78 1.46 -3.84
N GLY A 28 -4.10 1.31 -3.75
CA GLY A 28 -4.98 2.47 -3.84
C GLY A 28 -5.27 3.03 -2.45
N ILE A 29 -5.04 4.32 -2.29
CA ILE A 29 -5.33 5.01 -1.04
C ILE A 29 -6.20 6.21 -1.36
N ASN A 30 -7.41 6.23 -0.82
CA ASN A 30 -8.38 7.28 -1.07
C ASN A 30 -8.56 7.59 -2.56
N GLY A 31 -8.55 6.53 -3.37
CA GLY A 31 -8.75 6.66 -4.81
C GLY A 31 -7.49 6.96 -5.61
N CYS A 32 -6.35 7.04 -4.97
CA CYS A 32 -5.07 7.31 -5.65
C CYS A 32 -4.21 6.07 -5.67
N SER A 33 -3.71 5.70 -6.84
CA SER A 33 -2.78 4.58 -6.97
C SER A 33 -1.38 5.04 -6.58
N LEU A 34 -0.79 4.37 -5.62
CA LEU A 34 0.52 4.76 -5.08
C LEU A 34 1.43 3.55 -5.01
N THR A 35 2.73 3.81 -5.04
CA THR A 35 3.73 2.75 -4.91
C THR A 35 4.03 2.50 -3.44
N VAL A 36 4.05 1.24 -3.06
CA VAL A 36 4.35 0.84 -1.69
C VAL A 36 5.85 0.90 -1.46
N GLY A 37 6.26 1.55 -0.38
CA GLY A 37 7.64 1.54 0.05
C GLY A 37 7.93 0.34 0.92
N LYS A 38 8.66 0.57 2.02
CA LYS A 38 9.03 -0.50 2.92
C LYS A 38 7.81 -1.11 3.59
N VAL A 39 7.79 -2.42 3.71
CA VAL A 39 6.71 -3.16 4.38
C VAL A 39 7.27 -3.84 5.62
N ASN A 40 6.60 -3.61 6.75
CA ASN A 40 6.88 -4.29 8.01
C ASN A 40 5.71 -5.20 8.33
N LYS A 41 5.79 -5.90 9.44
CA LYS A 41 4.74 -6.82 9.84
C LYS A 41 3.38 -6.16 10.05
N LYS A 42 3.38 -4.96 10.61
CA LYS A 42 2.14 -4.30 11.02
C LYS A 42 1.85 -3.01 10.29
N ASP A 43 2.77 -2.58 9.44
CA ASP A 43 2.59 -1.32 8.74
C ASP A 43 3.43 -1.28 7.48
N PHE A 44 3.16 -0.28 6.66
CA PHE A 44 3.92 -0.05 5.45
C PHE A 44 4.05 1.45 5.22
N TYR A 45 4.97 1.82 4.36
CA TYR A 45 5.29 3.22 4.09
C TYR A 45 4.94 3.60 2.67
N ILE A 46 4.48 4.83 2.52
CA ILE A 46 4.24 5.46 1.23
C ILE A 46 5.01 6.78 1.24
N HIS A 47 5.73 7.04 0.17
CA HIS A 47 6.43 8.32 0.01
C HIS A 47 5.65 9.16 -1.01
N LEU A 48 5.18 10.31 -0.57
CA LEU A 48 4.42 11.20 -1.43
C LEU A 48 5.31 12.34 -1.90
N ILE A 49 5.48 12.42 -3.21
CA ILE A 49 6.26 13.51 -3.79
C ILE A 49 5.39 14.77 -3.91
N PRO A 50 6.00 15.97 -3.99
CA PRO A 50 5.23 17.20 -4.04
C PRO A 50 4.16 17.26 -5.11
N GLU A 51 4.42 16.69 -6.28
CA GLU A 51 3.45 16.67 -7.36
C GLU A 51 2.20 15.90 -6.99
N THR A 52 2.38 14.74 -6.35
CA THR A 52 1.26 13.94 -5.88
C THR A 52 0.45 14.70 -4.83
N LEU A 53 1.13 15.38 -3.92
CA LEU A 53 0.47 16.16 -2.89
C LEU A 53 -0.38 17.29 -3.47
N LYS A 54 0.06 17.87 -4.58
CA LYS A 54 -0.68 18.96 -5.22
C LYS A 54 -1.96 18.52 -5.88
N VAL A 55 -1.99 17.33 -6.45
CA VAL A 55 -3.12 16.86 -7.24
C VAL A 55 -4.04 15.91 -6.50
N THR A 56 -3.74 15.60 -5.25
CA THR A 56 -4.55 14.68 -4.46
C THR A 56 -4.96 15.35 -3.15
N ASN A 57 -5.85 14.69 -2.42
CA ASN A 57 -6.25 15.19 -1.11
C ASN A 57 -5.42 14.60 0.03
N LEU A 58 -4.29 13.97 -0.33
CA LEU A 58 -3.50 13.27 0.67
C LEU A 58 -2.67 14.20 1.56
N GLU A 59 -2.44 15.42 1.10
CA GLU A 59 -1.69 16.41 1.89
C GLU A 59 -2.34 16.70 3.24
N GLY A 60 -3.66 16.64 3.31
CA GLY A 60 -4.39 16.93 4.52
C GLY A 60 -4.43 15.80 5.53
N LEU A 61 -3.88 14.65 5.20
CA LEU A 61 -3.89 13.52 6.12
C LEU A 61 -2.90 13.73 7.26
N VAL A 62 -3.33 13.39 8.46
CA VAL A 62 -2.49 13.48 9.66
C VAL A 62 -2.57 12.16 10.41
N LYS A 63 -1.69 12.01 11.40
CA LYS A 63 -1.69 10.82 12.24
C LYS A 63 -3.09 10.59 12.82
N GLY A 64 -3.55 9.38 12.68
CA GLY A 64 -4.89 9.00 13.14
C GLY A 64 -5.98 9.15 12.12
N SER A 65 -5.68 9.70 10.94
CA SER A 65 -6.66 9.79 9.87
C SER A 65 -7.09 8.42 9.40
N GLU A 66 -8.37 8.30 9.07
CA GLU A 66 -8.86 7.08 8.43
C GLU A 66 -8.64 7.18 6.94
N ILE A 67 -8.23 6.08 6.32
CA ILE A 67 -8.01 6.04 4.89
C ILE A 67 -8.70 4.82 4.30
N ASN A 68 -9.07 4.94 3.02
CA ASN A 68 -9.65 3.83 2.27
C ASN A 68 -8.55 3.17 1.48
N ILE A 69 -8.35 1.89 1.71
CA ILE A 69 -7.33 1.10 1.03
C ILE A 69 -8.00 0.19 0.01
N GLU A 70 -7.49 0.21 -1.21
CA GLU A 70 -7.95 -0.68 -2.26
C GLU A 70 -6.78 -1.50 -2.76
N ILE A 71 -6.96 -2.81 -2.76
CA ILE A 71 -5.94 -3.71 -3.29
C ILE A 71 -6.28 -4.00 -4.75
N ASP A 72 -5.27 -3.89 -5.60
CA ASP A 72 -5.45 -4.17 -7.01
C ASP A 72 -5.94 -5.59 -7.25
N GLN A 73 -6.93 -5.75 -8.12
CA GLN A 73 -7.54 -7.04 -8.40
C GLN A 73 -6.52 -8.07 -8.90
N SER A 74 -5.61 -7.64 -9.75
CA SER A 74 -4.60 -8.56 -10.27
C SER A 74 -3.65 -9.02 -9.18
N THR A 75 -3.34 -8.17 -8.21
CA THR A 75 -2.53 -8.57 -7.07
C THR A 75 -3.23 -9.64 -6.25
N ILE A 76 -4.52 -9.45 -5.99
CA ILE A 76 -5.30 -10.43 -5.24
C ILE A 76 -5.31 -11.77 -5.99
N ALA A 77 -5.54 -11.74 -7.28
CA ALA A 77 -5.61 -12.95 -8.10
C ALA A 77 -4.28 -13.71 -8.09
N ILE A 78 -3.17 -12.98 -8.23
CA ILE A 78 -1.85 -13.60 -8.26
C ILE A 78 -1.51 -14.22 -6.90
N VAL A 79 -1.71 -13.49 -5.83
CA VAL A 79 -1.41 -13.99 -4.48
C VAL A 79 -2.25 -15.22 -4.16
N ASP A 80 -3.55 -15.14 -4.45
CA ASP A 80 -4.45 -16.25 -4.15
C ASP A 80 -4.11 -17.50 -4.97
N THR A 81 -3.70 -17.31 -6.22
CA THR A 81 -3.29 -18.41 -7.10
C THR A 81 -2.04 -19.10 -6.55
N VAL A 82 -1.05 -18.31 -6.13
CA VAL A 82 0.18 -18.87 -5.56
C VAL A 82 -0.14 -19.66 -4.29
N LYS A 83 -1.00 -19.13 -3.44
CA LYS A 83 -1.40 -19.81 -2.21
C LYS A 83 -2.06 -21.15 -2.50
N LYS A 84 -2.95 -21.20 -3.47
CA LYS A 84 -3.60 -22.45 -3.86
C LYS A 84 -2.61 -23.47 -4.38
N THR A 85 -1.67 -23.01 -5.22
CA THR A 85 -0.65 -23.88 -5.77
C THR A 85 0.22 -24.50 -4.67
N LEU A 86 0.64 -23.69 -3.70
CA LEU A 86 1.44 -24.18 -2.57
C LEU A 86 0.66 -25.16 -1.71
N ALA A 87 -0.60 -24.89 -1.49
CA ALA A 87 -1.46 -25.79 -0.70
C ALA A 87 -1.60 -27.16 -1.37
N ARG A 88 -1.75 -27.17 -2.70
CA ARG A 88 -1.83 -28.43 -3.43
C ARG A 88 -0.56 -29.25 -3.31
N LYS A 89 0.61 -28.59 -3.40
CA LYS A 89 1.88 -29.30 -3.25
C LYS A 89 2.03 -29.88 -1.85
N LYS A 90 1.56 -29.20 -0.83
CA LYS A 90 1.67 -29.67 0.53
C LYS A 90 0.75 -30.84 0.84
N SER A 91 -0.36 -30.96 0.12
CA SER A 91 -1.33 -32.01 0.40
C SER A 91 -1.00 -33.33 -0.28
N ARG A 92 0.09 -33.40 -0.99
CA ARG A 92 0.56 -34.66 -1.60
C ARG A 92 1.40 -35.48 -0.66
#